data_860bb056fb07849d86c4b51701a2c7e6
#
_entry.id   860bb056fb07849d86c4b51701a2c7e6
#
_cell.length_a   1.000
_cell.length_b   1.000
_cell.length_c   1.000
_cell.angle_alpha   90.00
_cell.angle_beta   90.00
_cell.angle_gamma   90.00
#
_symmetry.space_group_name_H-M   'P 1'
#
loop_
_entity.id
_entity.type
_entity.pdbx_description
1 polymer ?
#
loop_
_entity_poly.entity_id
_entity_poly.type
_entity_poly.pdbx_seq_one_letter_code
_entity_poly.pdbx_strand_id
1 'polypeptide(L)'
;MGHNRADLWKSKEYNISTINAINDLESLNILIKNAKIDIFVSGNLEDDIINEIKENEIINNLNERTAIFNITKKDLDKKKLSSEKIINESMQITQGKLIIGMDVLNNKKEDKYAISVYNVILGGSANSKMFQNVREKASLAYTVGSNYLKQKGNIFIKCGIDISNYKKALELIRVQLDEMKQGKFEETDIENAKLLISSTVGSIPESQDSEIMYYYVEELSEEFVSIEDYIKNIEEVSKDEILNIANNMQINTIYFLKD
;
A
#
# COMPACT_ATOMS: atom_id res chain seq x y z
N MET A 1 7.07 -7.25 -22.72
CA MET A 1 5.90 -6.59 -23.34
C MET A 1 4.82 -6.56 -22.28
N GLY A 2 4.61 -5.42 -21.62
CA GLY A 2 3.59 -5.26 -20.59
C GLY A 2 2.23 -5.04 -21.25
N HIS A 3 1.34 -5.99 -21.16
CA HIS A 3 -0.04 -5.79 -21.59
C HIS A 3 -0.70 -4.79 -20.63
N ASN A 4 -1.18 -3.69 -21.19
CA ASN A 4 -1.86 -2.64 -20.46
C ASN A 4 -3.18 -3.22 -19.92
N ARG A 5 -3.36 -3.28 -18.61
CA ARG A 5 -4.58 -3.81 -17.97
C ARG A 5 -5.85 -3.09 -18.44
N ALA A 6 -5.73 -1.84 -18.87
CA ALA A 6 -6.84 -1.07 -19.42
C ALA A 6 -7.36 -1.63 -20.75
N ASP A 7 -6.49 -2.25 -21.58
CA ASP A 7 -6.89 -2.84 -22.84
C ASP A 7 -7.65 -4.17 -22.66
N LEU A 8 -7.40 -4.88 -21.55
CA LEU A 8 -8.16 -6.08 -21.18
C LEU A 8 -9.63 -5.79 -20.83
N TRP A 9 -9.93 -4.59 -20.32
CA TRP A 9 -11.31 -4.19 -19.98
C TRP A 9 -12.08 -3.64 -21.21
N LYS A 10 -11.39 -3.12 -22.21
CA LYS A 10 -12.00 -2.59 -23.45
C LYS A 10 -12.27 -3.64 -24.51
N SER A 11 -11.60 -4.80 -24.46
CA SER A 11 -11.64 -5.79 -25.54
C SER A 11 -12.57 -6.98 -25.33
N LYS A 12 -13.26 -7.08 -24.17
CA LYS A 12 -14.23 -8.14 -23.93
C LYS A 12 -15.59 -7.55 -23.59
N GLU A 13 -16.47 -7.49 -24.58
CA GLU A 13 -17.89 -7.56 -24.30
C GLU A 13 -18.14 -8.91 -23.61
N TYR A 14 -18.28 -8.88 -22.29
CA TYR A 14 -18.76 -10.06 -21.54
C TYR A 14 -20.21 -10.28 -21.93
N ASN A 15 -20.43 -11.17 -22.87
CA ASN A 15 -21.77 -11.61 -23.18
C ASN A 15 -22.21 -12.57 -22.06
N ILE A 16 -22.99 -12.02 -21.11
CA ILE A 16 -23.51 -12.76 -19.94
C ILE A 16 -24.25 -14.03 -20.36
N SER A 17 -24.76 -14.10 -21.60
CA SER A 17 -25.43 -15.29 -22.16
C SER A 17 -24.51 -16.48 -22.41
N THR A 18 -23.19 -16.31 -22.36
CA THR A 18 -22.21 -17.40 -22.56
C THR A 18 -21.56 -17.89 -21.26
N ILE A 19 -21.93 -17.32 -20.11
CA ILE A 19 -21.52 -17.84 -18.81
C ILE A 19 -22.30 -19.14 -18.61
N ASN A 20 -21.61 -20.28 -18.78
CA ASN A 20 -22.18 -21.59 -18.55
C ASN A 20 -21.78 -22.05 -17.14
N ALA A 21 -22.75 -22.31 -16.29
CA ALA A 21 -22.54 -22.77 -14.91
C ALA A 21 -21.63 -24.01 -14.81
N ILE A 22 -21.59 -24.85 -15.86
CA ILE A 22 -20.69 -26.00 -15.93
C ILE A 22 -19.23 -25.53 -16.08
N ASN A 23 -18.97 -24.53 -16.95
CA ASN A 23 -17.63 -23.99 -17.14
C ASN A 23 -17.14 -23.26 -15.88
N ASP A 24 -18.05 -22.63 -15.15
CA ASP A 24 -17.73 -21.95 -13.89
C ASP A 24 -17.37 -22.99 -12.81
N LEU A 25 -18.09 -24.10 -12.73
CA LEU A 25 -17.80 -25.18 -11.81
C LEU A 25 -16.46 -25.88 -12.13
N GLU A 26 -16.17 -26.10 -13.42
CA GLU A 26 -14.88 -26.66 -13.87
C GLU A 26 -13.74 -25.68 -13.54
N SER A 27 -13.92 -24.39 -13.79
CA SER A 27 -12.93 -23.35 -13.46
C SER A 27 -12.69 -23.28 -11.96
N LEU A 28 -13.73 -23.35 -11.13
CA LEU A 28 -13.64 -23.40 -9.69
C LEU A 28 -12.89 -24.66 -9.22
N ASN A 29 -13.20 -25.81 -9.77
CA ASN A 29 -12.51 -27.07 -9.45
C ASN A 29 -11.02 -27.02 -9.82
N ILE A 30 -10.67 -26.43 -10.96
CA ILE A 30 -9.28 -26.23 -11.38
C ILE A 30 -8.58 -25.28 -10.40
N LEU A 31 -9.23 -24.17 -10.02
CA LEU A 31 -8.70 -23.22 -9.04
C LEU A 31 -8.47 -23.89 -7.70
N ILE A 32 -9.48 -24.57 -7.17
CA ILE A 32 -9.40 -25.29 -5.88
C ILE A 32 -8.30 -26.35 -5.91
N LYS A 33 -8.08 -27.06 -7.01
CA LYS A 33 -7.04 -28.08 -7.13
C LYS A 33 -5.62 -27.53 -7.21
N ASN A 34 -5.45 -26.32 -7.74
CA ASN A 34 -4.13 -25.83 -8.15
C ASN A 34 -3.68 -24.55 -7.41
N ALA A 35 -4.59 -23.84 -6.77
CA ALA A 35 -4.21 -22.61 -6.03
C ALA A 35 -3.58 -22.94 -4.66
N LYS A 36 -2.61 -22.13 -4.23
CA LYS A 36 -2.19 -22.12 -2.83
C LYS A 36 -3.40 -21.76 -1.97
N ILE A 37 -3.61 -22.47 -0.89
CA ILE A 37 -4.65 -22.16 0.09
C ILE A 37 -3.98 -21.97 1.44
N ASP A 38 -4.24 -20.83 2.03
CA ASP A 38 -3.87 -20.49 3.39
C ASP A 38 -5.17 -20.41 4.22
N ILE A 39 -5.19 -21.02 5.39
CA ILE A 39 -6.36 -21.06 6.27
C ILE A 39 -6.03 -20.21 7.50
N PHE A 40 -6.82 -19.18 7.71
CA PHE A 40 -6.74 -18.32 8.90
C PHE A 40 -8.00 -18.49 9.73
N VAL A 41 -7.83 -18.67 11.01
CA VAL A 41 -8.94 -18.82 11.96
C VAL A 41 -8.73 -17.83 13.10
N SER A 42 -9.71 -16.98 13.35
CA SER A 42 -9.73 -16.01 14.45
C SER A 42 -11.01 -16.17 15.27
N GLY A 43 -10.90 -16.08 16.58
CA GLY A 43 -12.03 -16.17 17.50
C GLY A 43 -11.63 -16.77 18.83
N ASN A 44 -12.63 -17.13 19.63
CA ASN A 44 -12.42 -17.90 20.85
C ASN A 44 -12.20 -19.38 20.48
N LEU A 45 -10.95 -19.73 20.28
CA LEU A 45 -10.55 -21.05 19.77
C LEU A 45 -10.24 -21.98 20.96
N GLU A 46 -10.65 -23.24 20.82
CA GLU A 46 -10.22 -24.31 21.71
C GLU A 46 -8.78 -24.74 21.37
N ASP A 47 -8.04 -25.22 22.37
CA ASP A 47 -6.61 -25.59 22.22
C ASP A 47 -6.38 -26.67 21.14
N ASP A 48 -7.42 -27.44 20.79
CA ASP A 48 -7.34 -28.55 19.85
C ASP A 48 -7.73 -28.21 18.40
N ILE A 49 -8.13 -26.95 18.12
CA ILE A 49 -8.62 -26.53 16.79
C ILE A 49 -7.62 -26.83 15.67
N ILE A 50 -6.32 -26.72 15.95
CA ILE A 50 -5.27 -27.01 14.95
C ILE A 50 -5.27 -28.49 14.56
N ASN A 51 -5.50 -29.38 15.52
CA ASN A 51 -5.58 -30.82 15.26
C ASN A 51 -6.87 -31.16 14.51
N GLU A 52 -8.00 -30.57 14.89
CA GLU A 52 -9.26 -30.73 14.18
C GLU A 52 -9.14 -30.30 12.70
N ILE A 53 -8.47 -29.17 12.45
CA ILE A 53 -8.20 -28.72 11.08
C ILE A 53 -7.32 -29.72 10.33
N LYS A 54 -6.25 -30.21 10.96
CA LYS A 54 -5.32 -31.17 10.35
C LYS A 54 -5.94 -32.55 10.10
N GLU A 55 -6.89 -32.95 10.92
CA GLU A 55 -7.61 -34.24 10.78
C GLU A 55 -8.80 -34.15 9.82
N ASN A 56 -9.20 -32.95 9.41
CA ASN A 56 -10.32 -32.76 8.50
C ASN A 56 -10.02 -33.39 7.12
N GLU A 57 -10.87 -34.32 6.72
CA GLU A 57 -10.69 -35.08 5.45
C GLU A 57 -10.63 -34.18 4.23
N ILE A 58 -11.40 -33.09 4.19
CA ILE A 58 -11.40 -32.14 3.06
C ILE A 58 -10.05 -31.44 3.00
N ILE A 59 -9.50 -31.01 4.15
CA ILE A 59 -8.22 -30.32 4.23
C ILE A 59 -7.07 -31.27 3.90
N ASN A 60 -7.12 -32.49 4.37
CA ASN A 60 -6.10 -33.50 4.06
C ASN A 60 -6.04 -33.80 2.56
N ASN A 61 -7.17 -33.84 1.87
CA ASN A 61 -7.24 -34.00 0.43
C ASN A 61 -6.68 -32.78 -0.35
N LEU A 62 -6.40 -31.67 0.32
CA LEU A 62 -5.76 -30.50 -0.27
C LEU A 62 -4.22 -30.58 -0.24
N ASN A 63 -3.62 -31.50 0.48
CA ASN A 63 -2.16 -31.57 0.70
C ASN A 63 -1.32 -32.00 -0.51
N GLU A 64 -1.90 -32.55 -1.56
CA GLU A 64 -1.19 -32.99 -2.78
C GLU A 64 -1.05 -31.90 -3.86
N ARG A 65 -1.16 -30.62 -3.48
CA ARG A 65 -1.16 -29.54 -4.44
C ARG A 65 0.23 -29.07 -4.81
N THR A 66 0.49 -29.05 -6.09
CA THR A 66 1.59 -28.28 -6.66
C THR A 66 1.14 -26.83 -6.81
N ALA A 67 1.73 -25.92 -6.05
CA ALA A 67 1.46 -24.50 -6.24
C ALA A 67 1.86 -24.07 -7.65
N ILE A 68 0.90 -23.66 -8.46
CA ILE A 68 1.13 -23.21 -9.85
C ILE A 68 1.73 -21.80 -9.87
N PHE A 69 1.61 -21.04 -8.77
CA PHE A 69 2.07 -19.67 -8.69
C PHE A 69 3.19 -19.52 -7.65
N ASN A 70 4.41 -19.38 -8.15
CA ASN A 70 5.46 -18.76 -7.35
C ASN A 70 5.17 -17.24 -7.33
N ILE A 71 4.76 -16.72 -6.18
CA ILE A 71 4.79 -15.28 -5.95
C ILE A 71 6.28 -14.93 -5.85
N THR A 72 6.87 -14.59 -7.00
CA THR A 72 8.23 -14.06 -7.00
C THR A 72 8.19 -12.74 -6.25
N LYS A 73 8.88 -12.69 -5.10
CA LYS A 73 9.20 -11.42 -4.45
C LYS A 73 9.85 -10.54 -5.51
N LYS A 74 9.19 -9.44 -5.87
CA LYS A 74 9.84 -8.44 -6.71
C LYS A 74 10.97 -7.87 -5.90
N ASP A 75 12.16 -7.91 -6.51
CA ASP A 75 13.36 -7.27 -6.00
C ASP A 75 13.02 -5.84 -5.57
N LEU A 76 13.12 -5.55 -4.28
CA LEU A 76 12.84 -4.22 -3.74
C LEU A 76 13.98 -3.24 -4.08
N ASP A 77 15.06 -3.72 -4.71
CA ASP A 77 16.18 -2.91 -5.16
C ASP A 77 15.73 -1.90 -6.21
N LYS A 78 15.39 -0.73 -5.72
CA LYS A 78 15.02 0.41 -6.56
C LYS A 78 16.28 1.11 -7.05
N LYS A 79 16.41 1.26 -8.36
CA LYS A 79 17.55 1.98 -8.97
C LYS A 79 17.28 3.49 -8.98
N LYS A 80 18.36 4.24 -8.78
CA LYS A 80 18.31 5.69 -8.96
C LYS A 80 17.96 6.02 -10.42
N LEU A 81 16.93 6.82 -10.60
CA LEU A 81 16.45 7.22 -11.92
C LEU A 81 17.20 8.46 -12.41
N SER A 82 17.44 8.54 -13.71
CA SER A 82 18.01 9.73 -14.36
C SER A 82 16.98 10.85 -14.53
N SER A 83 15.69 10.49 -14.64
CA SER A 83 14.58 11.42 -14.77
C SER A 83 13.27 10.78 -14.32
N GLU A 84 12.34 11.61 -13.90
CA GLU A 84 10.97 11.21 -13.56
C GLU A 84 10.18 10.90 -14.83
N LYS A 85 9.29 9.91 -14.77
CA LYS A 85 8.34 9.63 -15.84
C LYS A 85 7.10 10.51 -15.67
N ILE A 86 6.73 11.28 -16.71
CA ILE A 86 5.53 12.10 -16.70
C ILE A 86 4.51 11.48 -17.65
N ILE A 87 3.31 11.19 -17.13
CA ILE A 87 2.20 10.62 -17.90
C ILE A 87 1.01 11.57 -17.77
N ASN A 88 0.46 11.98 -18.90
CA ASN A 88 -0.78 12.74 -18.96
C ASN A 88 -1.82 11.92 -19.71
N GLU A 89 -3.01 11.84 -19.15
CA GLU A 89 -4.18 11.24 -19.79
C GLU A 89 -5.32 12.25 -19.82
N SER A 90 -6.13 12.21 -20.87
CA SER A 90 -7.34 13.02 -21.00
C SER A 90 -8.58 12.13 -20.91
N MET A 91 -9.53 12.56 -20.09
CA MET A 91 -10.83 11.91 -19.91
C MET A 91 -11.82 12.98 -19.50
N GLN A 92 -13.06 12.89 -19.96
CA GLN A 92 -14.10 13.84 -19.56
C GLN A 92 -14.33 13.79 -18.03
N ILE A 93 -13.67 14.72 -17.32
CA ILE A 93 -13.73 14.85 -15.87
C ILE A 93 -13.78 16.31 -15.47
N THR A 94 -14.40 16.58 -14.32
CA THR A 94 -14.49 17.93 -13.74
C THR A 94 -13.34 18.27 -12.80
N GLN A 95 -12.63 17.27 -12.33
CA GLN A 95 -11.56 17.41 -11.34
C GLN A 95 -10.31 16.64 -11.77
N GLY A 96 -9.19 17.33 -11.91
CA GLY A 96 -7.90 16.71 -12.20
C GLY A 96 -7.45 15.76 -11.10
N LYS A 97 -6.86 14.63 -11.47
CA LYS A 97 -6.28 13.65 -10.54
C LYS A 97 -4.76 13.62 -10.75
N LEU A 98 -4.03 14.15 -9.79
CA LEU A 98 -2.58 14.09 -9.74
C LEU A 98 -2.15 12.94 -8.83
N ILE A 99 -1.35 12.03 -9.37
CA ILE A 99 -0.76 10.92 -8.60
C ILE A 99 0.75 10.97 -8.79
N ILE A 100 1.48 10.95 -7.68
CA ILE A 100 2.94 10.91 -7.69
C ILE A 100 3.38 9.62 -7.03
N GLY A 101 4.02 8.75 -7.80
CA GLY A 101 4.63 7.52 -7.30
C GLY A 101 6.08 7.79 -6.91
N MET A 102 6.46 7.34 -5.72
CA MET A 102 7.80 7.51 -5.17
C MET A 102 8.38 6.17 -4.74
N ASP A 103 9.67 6.03 -4.93
CA ASP A 103 10.47 4.88 -4.48
C ASP A 103 11.37 5.29 -3.32
N VAL A 104 11.58 4.37 -2.38
CA VAL A 104 12.65 4.48 -1.39
C VAL A 104 13.86 3.72 -1.93
N LEU A 105 14.97 4.42 -2.12
CA LEU A 105 16.24 3.81 -2.57
C LEU A 105 16.95 3.14 -1.39
N ASN A 106 17.72 2.08 -1.66
CA ASN A 106 18.49 1.36 -0.65
C ASN A 106 17.65 0.88 0.53
N ASN A 107 16.36 0.57 0.28
CA ASN A 107 15.40 0.18 1.29
C ASN A 107 15.78 -1.18 1.91
N LYS A 108 15.88 -1.21 3.24
CA LYS A 108 16.05 -2.43 4.03
C LYS A 108 14.71 -2.86 4.59
N LYS A 109 14.63 -4.10 5.07
CA LYS A 109 13.39 -4.63 5.65
C LYS A 109 12.93 -3.84 6.88
N GLU A 110 13.88 -3.43 7.71
CA GLU A 110 13.64 -2.68 8.94
C GLU A 110 13.12 -1.27 8.67
N ASP A 111 13.44 -0.70 7.51
CA ASP A 111 13.04 0.66 7.13
C ASP A 111 11.51 0.85 7.04
N LYS A 112 10.74 -0.25 6.97
CA LYS A 112 9.27 -0.22 6.88
C LYS A 112 8.61 0.60 7.99
N TYR A 113 9.18 0.62 9.19
CA TYR A 113 8.65 1.38 10.33
C TYR A 113 8.91 2.88 10.16
N ALA A 114 10.13 3.25 9.84
CA ALA A 114 10.50 4.64 9.55
C ALA A 114 9.76 5.19 8.33
N ILE A 115 9.54 4.37 7.28
CA ILE A 115 8.74 4.75 6.12
C ILE A 115 7.27 5.00 6.51
N SER A 116 6.72 4.18 7.42
CA SER A 116 5.35 4.35 7.92
C SER A 116 5.20 5.68 8.66
N VAL A 117 6.12 6.01 9.56
CA VAL A 117 6.13 7.29 10.29
C VAL A 117 6.33 8.45 9.32
N TYR A 118 7.32 8.37 8.42
CA TYR A 118 7.53 9.36 7.36
C TYR A 118 6.25 9.63 6.55
N ASN A 119 5.55 8.57 6.14
CA ASN A 119 4.32 8.69 5.36
C ASN A 119 3.20 9.42 6.12
N VAL A 120 3.05 9.15 7.42
CA VAL A 120 2.03 9.85 8.24
C VAL A 120 2.36 11.34 8.37
N ILE A 121 3.61 11.71 8.61
CA ILE A 121 4.05 13.11 8.67
C ILE A 121 3.86 13.80 7.31
N LEU A 122 4.18 13.11 6.21
CA LEU A 122 4.08 13.67 4.86
C LEU A 122 2.63 13.91 4.44
N GLY A 123 1.77 12.90 4.51
CA GLY A 123 0.43 12.98 3.93
C GLY A 123 -0.59 11.97 4.47
N GLY A 124 -0.25 11.21 5.51
CA GLY A 124 -1.10 10.14 6.04
C GLY A 124 -2.12 10.60 7.09
N SER A 125 -2.18 11.88 7.44
CA SER A 125 -3.09 12.41 8.45
C SER A 125 -3.60 13.82 8.12
N ALA A 126 -4.60 14.28 8.85
CA ALA A 126 -5.10 15.66 8.75
C ALA A 126 -4.08 16.71 9.25
N ASN A 127 -3.12 16.28 10.07
CA ASN A 127 -2.05 17.16 10.56
C ASN A 127 -0.79 17.08 9.68
N SER A 128 -0.82 16.28 8.63
CA SER A 128 0.32 16.08 7.73
C SER A 128 0.69 17.33 6.93
N LYS A 129 1.94 17.40 6.48
CA LYS A 129 2.45 18.51 5.67
C LYS A 129 1.64 18.75 4.39
N MET A 130 1.26 17.68 3.69
CA MET A 130 0.45 17.78 2.47
C MET A 130 -0.92 18.36 2.78
N PHE A 131 -1.59 17.85 3.80
CA PHE A 131 -2.92 18.32 4.16
C PHE A 131 -2.88 19.79 4.59
N GLN A 132 -1.98 20.15 5.52
CA GLN A 132 -1.90 21.50 6.06
C GLN A 132 -1.44 22.55 5.04
N ASN A 133 -0.45 22.22 4.19
CA ASN A 133 0.15 23.23 3.32
C ASN A 133 -0.47 23.28 1.92
N VAL A 134 -0.88 22.11 1.34
CA VAL A 134 -1.43 22.06 -0.02
C VAL A 134 -2.94 22.27 -0.02
N ARG A 135 -3.66 21.67 0.93
CA ARG A 135 -5.11 21.78 1.02
C ARG A 135 -5.55 22.99 1.82
N GLU A 136 -5.17 23.05 3.11
CA GLU A 136 -5.73 24.06 4.02
C GLU A 136 -5.17 25.46 3.73
N LYS A 137 -3.85 25.64 3.75
CA LYS A 137 -3.23 26.98 3.60
C LYS A 137 -3.28 27.48 2.16
N ALA A 138 -2.92 26.64 1.19
CA ALA A 138 -2.84 27.06 -0.21
C ALA A 138 -4.16 26.93 -0.96
N SER A 139 -5.12 26.16 -0.45
CA SER A 139 -6.42 25.88 -1.09
C SER A 139 -6.27 25.36 -2.54
N LEU A 140 -5.21 24.60 -2.84
CA LEU A 140 -4.92 24.09 -4.18
C LEU A 140 -5.58 22.74 -4.45
N ALA A 141 -5.98 22.02 -3.41
CA ALA A 141 -6.50 20.66 -3.50
C ALA A 141 -7.80 20.49 -2.72
N TYR A 142 -8.75 19.77 -3.30
CA TYR A 142 -9.95 19.28 -2.60
C TYR A 142 -9.60 18.11 -1.69
N THR A 143 -8.72 17.24 -2.19
CA THR A 143 -8.19 16.10 -1.44
C THR A 143 -6.70 15.99 -1.68
N VAL A 144 -5.93 15.71 -0.64
CA VAL A 144 -4.51 15.38 -0.74
C VAL A 144 -4.13 14.44 0.38
N GLY A 145 -3.26 13.50 0.07
CA GLY A 145 -2.73 12.55 1.06
C GLY A 145 -1.69 11.64 0.45
N SER A 146 -1.00 10.90 1.28
CA SER A 146 -0.03 9.88 0.86
C SER A 146 -0.37 8.52 1.46
N ASN A 147 0.02 7.46 0.75
CA ASN A 147 -0.16 6.09 1.17
C ASN A 147 1.11 5.31 0.92
N TYR A 148 1.56 4.57 1.92
CA TYR A 148 2.65 3.62 1.83
C TYR A 148 2.14 2.23 1.46
N LEU A 149 2.65 1.66 0.38
CA LEU A 149 2.41 0.27 0.00
C LEU A 149 3.58 -0.59 0.47
N LYS A 150 3.48 -1.15 1.67
CA LYS A 150 4.52 -1.93 2.35
C LYS A 150 5.09 -3.04 1.45
N GLN A 151 4.25 -3.83 0.78
CA GLN A 151 4.66 -4.96 -0.06
C GLN A 151 5.46 -4.55 -1.31
N LYS A 152 5.38 -3.28 -1.72
CA LYS A 152 6.08 -2.74 -2.90
C LYS A 152 7.16 -1.75 -2.55
N GLY A 153 7.26 -1.33 -1.29
CA GLY A 153 8.18 -0.30 -0.84
C GLY A 153 7.97 1.04 -1.56
N ASN A 154 6.72 1.37 -1.92
CA ASN A 154 6.38 2.60 -2.65
C ASN A 154 5.47 3.50 -1.82
N ILE A 155 5.66 4.81 -1.97
CA ILE A 155 4.70 5.82 -1.48
C ILE A 155 4.00 6.46 -2.67
N PHE A 156 2.69 6.64 -2.55
CA PHE A 156 1.89 7.37 -3.52
C PHE A 156 1.27 8.60 -2.87
N ILE A 157 1.51 9.76 -3.47
CA ILE A 157 0.76 10.97 -3.16
C ILE A 157 -0.41 11.05 -4.14
N LYS A 158 -1.61 11.22 -3.61
CA LYS A 158 -2.85 11.39 -4.40
C LYS A 158 -3.40 12.77 -4.12
N CYS A 159 -3.73 13.51 -5.18
CA CYS A 159 -4.21 14.88 -5.06
C CYS A 159 -5.33 15.13 -6.07
N GLY A 160 -6.50 15.52 -5.57
CA GLY A 160 -7.64 15.97 -6.38
C GLY A 160 -7.62 17.49 -6.46
N ILE A 161 -7.46 18.06 -7.66
CA ILE A 161 -7.22 19.49 -7.89
C ILE A 161 -8.07 20.04 -9.01
N ASP A 162 -8.22 21.36 -9.06
CA ASP A 162 -8.57 22.03 -10.33
C ASP A 162 -7.46 21.81 -11.34
N ILE A 163 -7.84 21.52 -12.59
CA ILE A 163 -6.88 21.26 -13.69
C ILE A 163 -5.90 22.43 -13.86
N SER A 164 -6.40 23.67 -13.70
CA SER A 164 -5.59 24.90 -13.78
C SER A 164 -4.53 25.01 -12.67
N ASN A 165 -4.74 24.33 -11.54
CA ASN A 165 -3.84 24.36 -10.37
C ASN A 165 -2.69 23.36 -10.46
N TYR A 166 -2.63 22.50 -11.50
CA TYR A 166 -1.64 21.43 -11.62
C TYR A 166 -0.20 21.87 -11.33
N LYS A 167 0.29 22.90 -11.99
CA LYS A 167 1.68 23.36 -11.83
C LYS A 167 1.96 23.82 -10.40
N LYS A 168 1.05 24.60 -9.83
CA LYS A 168 1.21 25.13 -8.45
C LYS A 168 1.15 24.03 -7.41
N ALA A 169 0.22 23.08 -7.58
CA ALA A 169 0.08 21.94 -6.67
C ALA A 169 1.32 21.04 -6.72
N LEU A 170 1.82 20.72 -7.91
CA LEU A 170 3.03 19.91 -8.08
C LEU A 170 4.26 20.60 -7.48
N GLU A 171 4.42 21.90 -7.68
CA GLU A 171 5.52 22.68 -7.11
C GLU A 171 5.45 22.68 -5.57
N LEU A 172 4.28 22.94 -5.00
CA LEU A 172 4.12 22.95 -3.55
C LEU A 172 4.33 21.56 -2.93
N ILE A 173 3.89 20.49 -3.60
CA ILE A 173 4.19 19.11 -3.18
C ILE A 173 5.70 18.87 -3.16
N ARG A 174 6.45 19.30 -4.17
CA ARG A 174 7.91 19.19 -4.20
C ARG A 174 8.57 19.96 -3.04
N VAL A 175 8.06 21.16 -2.74
CA VAL A 175 8.53 21.92 -1.57
C VAL A 175 8.34 21.12 -0.28
N GLN A 176 7.19 20.46 -0.10
CA GLN A 176 6.97 19.64 1.09
C GLN A 176 7.93 18.42 1.15
N LEU A 177 8.22 17.79 0.02
CA LEU A 177 9.21 16.70 -0.04
C LEU A 177 10.62 17.20 0.32
N ASP A 178 11.01 18.36 -0.18
CA ASP A 178 12.30 18.97 0.13
C ASP A 178 12.40 19.41 1.60
N GLU A 179 11.32 19.90 2.18
CA GLU A 179 11.25 20.20 3.61
C GLU A 179 11.43 18.94 4.46
N MET A 180 10.85 17.81 4.06
CA MET A 180 11.09 16.51 4.72
C MET A 180 12.57 16.13 4.68
N LYS A 181 13.24 16.30 3.53
CA LYS A 181 14.70 16.04 3.37
C LYS A 181 15.56 16.96 4.23
N GLN A 182 15.11 18.18 4.48
CA GLN A 182 15.79 19.15 5.33
C GLN A 182 15.50 18.96 6.84
N GLY A 183 14.69 17.94 7.19
CA GLY A 183 14.30 17.67 8.57
C GLY A 183 13.37 18.73 9.18
N LYS A 184 12.67 19.50 8.33
CA LYS A 184 11.70 20.52 8.78
C LYS A 184 10.37 19.89 9.23
N PHE A 185 10.45 19.05 10.24
CA PHE A 185 9.35 18.49 11.00
C PHE A 185 9.76 18.42 12.47
N GLU A 186 8.82 18.68 13.34
CA GLU A 186 9.06 18.78 14.78
C GLU A 186 8.94 17.41 15.46
N GLU A 187 9.46 17.32 16.69
CA GLU A 187 9.32 16.10 17.49
C GLU A 187 7.86 15.73 17.73
N THR A 188 7.01 16.73 17.91
CA THR A 188 5.55 16.56 18.04
C THR A 188 4.90 15.96 16.80
N ASP A 189 5.44 16.18 15.60
CA ASP A 189 4.95 15.54 14.38
C ASP A 189 5.26 14.04 14.39
N ILE A 190 6.45 13.69 14.91
CA ILE A 190 6.89 12.29 15.06
C ILE A 190 6.02 11.58 16.11
N GLU A 191 5.86 12.18 17.28
CA GLU A 191 5.05 11.62 18.37
C GLU A 191 3.59 11.41 17.94
N ASN A 192 2.98 12.40 17.27
CA ASN A 192 1.62 12.28 16.75
C ASN A 192 1.51 11.20 15.67
N ALA A 193 2.51 11.05 14.81
CA ALA A 193 2.53 10.01 13.79
C ALA A 193 2.63 8.61 14.41
N LYS A 194 3.52 8.43 15.39
CA LYS A 194 3.66 7.18 16.15
C LYS A 194 2.37 6.82 16.87
N LEU A 195 1.78 7.77 17.58
CA LEU A 195 0.52 7.57 18.30
C LEU A 195 -0.61 7.15 17.35
N LEU A 196 -0.73 7.81 16.19
CA LEU A 196 -1.75 7.46 15.20
C LEU A 196 -1.55 6.05 14.66
N ILE A 197 -0.31 5.66 14.34
CA ILE A 197 0.00 4.32 13.85
C ILE A 197 -0.29 3.29 14.93
N SER A 198 0.22 3.49 16.16
CA SER A 198 0.05 2.57 17.29
C SER A 198 -1.42 2.37 17.64
N SER A 199 -2.21 3.46 17.64
CA SER A 199 -3.67 3.39 17.87
C SER A 199 -4.38 2.61 16.75
N THR A 200 -4.02 2.87 15.47
CA THR A 200 -4.63 2.20 14.32
C THR A 200 -4.29 0.71 14.30
N VAL A 201 -3.05 0.36 14.55
CA VAL A 201 -2.59 -1.04 14.57
C VAL A 201 -3.12 -1.74 15.82
N GLY A 202 -3.14 -1.06 16.97
CA GLY A 202 -3.66 -1.60 18.24
C GLY A 202 -5.16 -1.90 18.21
N SER A 203 -5.93 -1.26 17.32
CA SER A 203 -7.36 -1.56 17.14
C SER A 203 -7.63 -2.76 16.20
N ILE A 204 -6.62 -3.30 15.53
CA ILE A 204 -6.80 -4.45 14.61
C ILE A 204 -7.48 -5.65 15.30
N PRO A 205 -7.12 -6.06 16.53
CA PRO A 205 -7.75 -7.19 17.20
C PRO A 205 -9.23 -6.97 17.57
N GLU A 206 -9.74 -5.75 17.47
CA GLU A 206 -11.16 -5.47 17.71
C GLU A 206 -12.07 -5.98 16.57
N SER A 207 -11.48 -6.35 15.44
CA SER A 207 -12.18 -6.88 14.27
C SER A 207 -11.48 -8.13 13.75
N GLN A 208 -12.18 -9.27 13.78
CA GLN A 208 -11.66 -10.54 13.27
C GLN A 208 -11.20 -10.45 11.80
N ASP A 209 -11.97 -9.75 10.96
CA ASP A 209 -11.60 -9.55 9.55
C ASP A 209 -10.29 -8.76 9.41
N SER A 210 -10.11 -7.73 10.23
CA SER A 210 -8.91 -6.90 10.24
C SER A 210 -7.69 -7.70 10.72
N GLU A 211 -7.88 -8.51 11.75
CA GLU A 211 -6.84 -9.38 12.30
C GLU A 211 -6.41 -10.45 11.29
N ILE A 212 -7.36 -11.14 10.65
CA ILE A 212 -7.07 -12.10 9.59
C ILE A 212 -6.32 -11.43 8.45
N MET A 213 -6.77 -10.25 8.00
CA MET A 213 -6.10 -9.52 6.92
C MET A 213 -4.69 -9.08 7.29
N TYR A 214 -4.45 -8.68 8.53
CA TYR A 214 -3.12 -8.32 9.03
C TYR A 214 -2.17 -9.52 8.91
N TYR A 215 -2.53 -10.66 9.50
CA TYR A 215 -1.68 -11.86 9.50
C TYR A 215 -1.55 -12.49 8.10
N TYR A 216 -2.58 -12.40 7.26
CA TYR A 216 -2.50 -12.80 5.86
C TYR A 216 -1.42 -12.00 5.10
N VAL A 217 -1.37 -10.69 5.33
CA VAL A 217 -0.36 -9.83 4.69
C VAL A 217 1.05 -10.13 5.21
N GLU A 218 1.20 -10.40 6.51
CA GLU A 218 2.48 -10.82 7.10
C GLU A 218 2.94 -12.18 6.54
N GLU A 219 2.04 -13.15 6.37
CA GLU A 219 2.33 -14.44 5.74
C GLU A 219 2.80 -14.28 4.29
N LEU A 220 2.12 -13.44 3.50
CA LEU A 220 2.53 -13.15 2.12
C LEU A 220 3.90 -12.46 2.02
N SER A 221 4.29 -11.72 3.05
CA SER A 221 5.60 -11.06 3.10
C SER A 221 6.71 -11.97 3.61
N GLU A 222 6.37 -13.17 4.10
CA GLU A 222 7.27 -14.11 4.80
C GLU A 222 8.00 -13.45 5.99
N GLU A 223 7.38 -12.46 6.59
CA GLU A 223 7.90 -11.67 7.72
C GLU A 223 6.81 -11.54 8.78
N PHE A 224 6.64 -12.59 9.55
CA PHE A 224 5.66 -12.54 10.62
C PHE A 224 6.11 -11.59 11.73
N VAL A 225 5.32 -10.55 11.96
CA VAL A 225 5.51 -9.58 13.04
C VAL A 225 4.20 -9.50 13.83
N SER A 226 4.26 -9.70 15.15
CA SER A 226 3.09 -9.51 15.99
C SER A 226 2.65 -8.04 16.00
N ILE A 227 1.39 -7.79 16.35
CA ILE A 227 0.86 -6.43 16.50
C ILE A 227 1.65 -5.66 17.56
N GLU A 228 1.96 -6.30 18.66
CA GLU A 228 2.74 -5.74 19.77
C GLU A 228 4.16 -5.38 19.33
N ASP A 229 4.85 -6.28 18.63
CA ASP A 229 6.20 -6.02 18.12
C ASP A 229 6.18 -4.93 17.04
N TYR A 230 5.13 -4.89 16.21
CA TYR A 230 5.00 -3.81 15.21
C TYR A 230 4.89 -2.44 15.89
N ILE A 231 4.02 -2.33 16.91
CA ILE A 231 3.85 -1.09 17.70
C ILE A 231 5.17 -0.70 18.38
N LYS A 232 5.84 -1.65 19.03
CA LYS A 232 7.14 -1.41 19.66
C LYS A 232 8.16 -0.86 18.66
N ASN A 233 8.28 -1.46 17.49
CA ASN A 233 9.21 -0.99 16.46
C ASN A 233 8.83 0.41 15.93
N ILE A 234 7.55 0.77 15.87
CA ILE A 234 7.11 2.13 15.55
C ILE A 234 7.54 3.13 16.62
N GLU A 235 7.41 2.76 17.90
CA GLU A 235 7.80 3.63 19.02
C GLU A 235 9.31 3.87 19.08
N GLU A 236 10.12 2.95 18.61
CA GLU A 236 11.59 3.05 18.57
C GLU A 236 12.10 3.90 17.40
N VAL A 237 11.27 4.21 16.39
CA VAL A 237 11.72 5.01 15.22
C VAL A 237 12.27 6.36 15.65
N SER A 238 13.48 6.68 15.21
CA SER A 238 14.16 7.94 15.47
C SER A 238 13.96 8.99 14.37
N LYS A 239 14.21 10.25 14.69
CA LYS A 239 14.22 11.36 13.70
C LYS A 239 15.26 11.13 12.61
N ASP A 240 16.42 10.58 12.94
CA ASP A 240 17.49 10.31 11.99
C ASP A 240 17.10 9.24 10.97
N GLU A 241 16.38 8.20 11.39
CA GLU A 241 15.84 7.19 10.48
C GLU A 241 14.82 7.78 9.51
N ILE A 242 13.90 8.62 10.00
CA ILE A 242 12.93 9.33 9.15
C ILE A 242 13.64 10.24 8.15
N LEU A 243 14.68 10.95 8.59
CA LEU A 243 15.49 11.81 7.73
C LEU A 243 16.27 11.00 6.68
N ASN A 244 16.80 9.83 7.06
CA ASN A 244 17.43 8.91 6.13
C ASN A 244 16.44 8.44 5.04
N ILE A 245 15.21 8.06 5.42
CA ILE A 245 14.15 7.73 4.46
C ILE A 245 13.86 8.90 3.53
N ALA A 246 13.68 10.10 4.07
CA ALA A 246 13.42 11.29 3.27
C ALA A 246 14.51 11.54 2.21
N ASN A 247 15.79 11.38 2.58
CA ASN A 247 16.93 11.59 1.67
C ASN A 247 17.09 10.49 0.63
N ASN A 248 16.60 9.29 0.92
CA ASN A 248 16.57 8.16 -0.04
C ASN A 248 15.29 8.11 -0.87
N MET A 249 14.36 9.06 -0.69
CA MET A 249 13.12 9.13 -1.45
C MET A 249 13.33 9.78 -2.81
N GLN A 250 12.87 9.14 -3.88
CA GLN A 250 12.85 9.71 -5.23
C GLN A 250 11.47 9.64 -5.86
N ILE A 251 11.10 10.66 -6.61
CA ILE A 251 9.91 10.61 -7.48
C ILE A 251 10.24 9.70 -8.67
N ASN A 252 9.38 8.70 -8.89
CA ASN A 252 9.48 7.78 -10.02
C ASN A 252 8.59 8.24 -11.17
N THR A 253 7.31 8.44 -10.87
CA THR A 253 6.30 8.74 -11.88
C THR A 253 5.34 9.82 -11.39
N ILE A 254 5.07 10.77 -12.25
CA ILE A 254 4.01 11.77 -12.09
C ILE A 254 2.94 11.46 -13.12
N TYR A 255 1.74 11.13 -12.64
CA TYR A 255 0.58 10.88 -13.48
C TYR A 255 -0.45 11.97 -13.27
N PHE A 256 -0.94 12.55 -14.36
CA PHE A 256 -1.99 13.57 -14.33
C PHE A 256 -3.12 13.21 -15.28
N LEU A 257 -4.28 12.93 -14.70
CA LEU A 257 -5.53 12.80 -15.43
C LEU A 257 -6.24 14.14 -15.46
N LYS A 258 -6.58 14.60 -16.65
CA LYS A 258 -7.24 15.91 -16.88
C LYS A 258 -8.30 15.77 -17.97
N ASP A 259 -9.09 16.82 -18.15
CA ASP A 259 -9.99 16.97 -19.31
C ASP A 259 -9.22 17.32 -20.57
#